data_563df0d01ab38221645038a43ab30962
#
_entry.id   563df0d01ab38221645038a43ab30962
#
_cell.length_a   1.000
_cell.length_b   1.000
_cell.length_c   1.000
_cell.angle_alpha   90.00
_cell.angle_beta   90.00
_cell.angle_gamma   90.00
#
_symmetry.space_group_name_H-M   'P 1'
#
loop_
_entity.id
_entity.type
_entity.pdbx_description
1 polymer ?
#
loop_
_entity_poly.entity_id
_entity_poly.type
_entity_poly.pdbx_seq_one_letter_code
_entity_poly.pdbx_strand_id
1 'polypeptide(L)'
;IGATMAYYYHSEPPEVSCPVELCYLLWQGECNDRFVKLKANEEELNRIFIDIYGLQDELTPEVEDKDVTVRRADLGRDIRSLISYAVGCIFGRYSLDESGLVLAGQSFGSHFFAASAPRTGTGRAGAPGPYHATGKFYYKTADGVKPCTFSPDADNVIPITDEEYFQDDLAGQFVAWIKKVFGADSLEDNLAFIAKALGVKGSSPRAVIRNYFLNGFYA
;
A
#
# COMPACT_ATOMS: atom_id res chain seq x y z
N ILE A 1 -4.67 -4.30 3.68
CA ILE A 1 -4.67 -4.82 2.30
C ILE A 1 -3.37 -4.43 1.60
N GLY A 2 -3.01 -3.15 1.46
CA GLY A 2 -1.78 -2.74 0.79
C GLY A 2 -0.51 -3.27 1.46
N ALA A 3 -0.41 -3.20 2.79
CA ALA A 3 0.71 -3.75 3.56
C ALA A 3 0.81 -5.28 3.43
N THR A 4 -0.33 -5.98 3.37
CA THR A 4 -0.40 -7.43 3.19
C THR A 4 0.09 -7.84 1.81
N MET A 5 -0.31 -7.14 0.75
CA MET A 5 0.16 -7.40 -0.62
C MET A 5 1.67 -7.19 -0.76
N ALA A 6 2.25 -6.16 -0.11
CA ALA A 6 3.69 -5.92 -0.11
C ALA A 6 4.48 -6.96 0.71
N TYR A 7 3.86 -7.56 1.75
CA TYR A 7 4.49 -8.56 2.61
C TYR A 7 4.70 -9.92 1.92
N TYR A 8 3.72 -10.39 1.13
CA TYR A 8 3.79 -11.71 0.48
C TYR A 8 4.89 -11.82 -0.59
N TYR A 9 5.44 -10.72 -1.08
CA TYR A 9 6.52 -10.73 -2.06
C TYR A 9 7.88 -11.24 -1.49
N HIS A 10 8.05 -11.31 -0.18
CA HIS A 10 9.29 -11.77 0.45
C HIS A 10 9.41 -13.30 0.63
N SER A 11 8.36 -14.08 0.28
CA SER A 11 8.43 -15.53 0.19
C SER A 11 8.67 -15.93 -1.27
N GLU A 12 9.59 -16.91 -1.54
CA GLU A 12 9.95 -17.34 -2.90
C GLU A 12 8.71 -17.59 -3.76
N PRO A 13 8.48 -16.77 -4.80
CA PRO A 13 7.29 -16.89 -5.63
C PRO A 13 7.49 -17.95 -6.72
N PRO A 14 6.39 -18.60 -7.18
CA PRO A 14 6.43 -19.33 -8.46
C PRO A 14 6.79 -18.37 -9.60
N GLU A 15 7.31 -18.90 -10.72
CA GLU A 15 7.67 -18.15 -11.92
C GLU A 15 6.46 -17.38 -12.49
N VAL A 16 6.23 -16.17 -11.98
CA VAL A 16 5.20 -15.25 -12.46
C VAL A 16 5.89 -13.98 -12.92
N SER A 17 5.57 -13.53 -14.12
CA SER A 17 6.19 -12.37 -14.76
C SER A 17 5.84 -11.02 -14.12
N CYS A 18 4.80 -10.98 -13.27
CA CYS A 18 4.35 -9.76 -12.59
C CYS A 18 4.14 -9.98 -11.09
N PRO A 19 5.07 -9.52 -10.24
CA PRO A 19 4.98 -9.68 -8.78
C PRO A 19 3.72 -9.09 -8.14
N VAL A 20 3.20 -7.96 -8.63
CA VAL A 20 1.94 -7.37 -8.11
C VAL A 20 0.75 -8.29 -8.40
N GLU A 21 0.70 -8.90 -9.58
CA GLU A 21 -0.33 -9.88 -9.92
C GLU A 21 -0.27 -11.11 -9.02
N LEU A 22 0.94 -11.64 -8.80
CA LEU A 22 1.14 -12.76 -7.87
C LEU A 22 0.64 -12.42 -6.46
N CYS A 23 1.03 -11.28 -5.93
CA CYS A 23 0.57 -10.83 -4.61
C CYS A 23 -0.96 -10.70 -4.55
N TYR A 24 -1.60 -10.23 -5.63
CA TYR A 24 -3.05 -10.17 -5.71
C TYR A 24 -3.69 -11.56 -5.72
N LEU A 25 -3.15 -12.50 -6.49
CA LEU A 25 -3.68 -13.87 -6.55
C LEU A 25 -3.57 -14.59 -5.19
N LEU A 26 -2.45 -14.43 -4.48
CA LEU A 26 -2.29 -14.96 -3.12
C LEU A 26 -3.30 -14.33 -2.16
N TRP A 27 -3.47 -13.01 -2.21
CA TRP A 27 -4.46 -12.28 -1.43
C TRP A 27 -5.90 -12.73 -1.76
N GLN A 28 -6.21 -12.94 -3.04
CA GLN A 28 -7.50 -13.45 -3.48
C GLN A 28 -7.80 -14.83 -2.90
N GLY A 29 -6.82 -15.74 -2.90
CA GLY A 29 -6.91 -17.04 -2.26
C GLY A 29 -7.23 -16.92 -0.77
N GLU A 30 -6.46 -16.12 -0.04
CA GLU A 30 -6.65 -15.89 1.40
C GLU A 30 -8.04 -15.29 1.71
N CYS A 31 -8.50 -14.31 0.93
CA CYS A 31 -9.83 -13.73 1.07
C CYS A 31 -10.93 -14.76 0.85
N ASN A 32 -10.77 -15.62 -0.16
CA ASN A 32 -11.73 -16.68 -0.45
C ASN A 32 -11.80 -17.71 0.68
N ASP A 33 -10.67 -18.15 1.21
CA ASP A 33 -10.61 -19.12 2.31
C ASP A 33 -11.27 -18.55 3.57
N ARG A 34 -11.00 -17.29 3.89
CA ARG A 34 -11.65 -16.59 5.01
C ARG A 34 -13.15 -16.47 4.82
N PHE A 35 -13.59 -16.16 3.60
CA PHE A 35 -15.01 -16.05 3.25
C PHE A 35 -15.73 -17.38 3.42
N VAL A 36 -15.20 -18.47 2.84
CA VAL A 36 -15.79 -19.82 2.92
C VAL A 36 -15.85 -20.28 4.37
N LYS A 37 -14.77 -20.08 5.14
CA LYS A 37 -14.71 -20.45 6.54
C LYS A 37 -15.74 -19.69 7.39
N LEU A 38 -15.88 -18.38 7.18
CA LEU A 38 -16.84 -17.58 7.94
C LEU A 38 -18.28 -18.00 7.60
N LYS A 39 -18.61 -18.15 6.31
CA LYS A 39 -19.91 -18.60 5.86
C LYS A 39 -20.29 -19.95 6.50
N ALA A 40 -19.37 -20.93 6.47
CA ALA A 40 -19.60 -22.22 7.09
C ALA A 40 -19.82 -22.13 8.61
N ASN A 41 -19.10 -21.25 9.31
CA ASN A 41 -19.30 -21.03 10.74
C ASN A 41 -20.67 -20.38 11.04
N GLU A 42 -21.10 -19.41 10.23
CA GLU A 42 -22.41 -18.76 10.37
C GLU A 42 -23.56 -19.77 10.10
N GLU A 43 -23.44 -20.58 9.06
CA GLU A 43 -24.41 -21.65 8.76
C GLU A 43 -24.49 -22.70 9.87
N GLU A 44 -23.35 -23.08 10.45
CA GLU A 44 -23.33 -24.01 11.59
C GLU A 44 -23.98 -23.41 12.86
N LEU A 45 -23.69 -22.14 13.13
CA LEU A 45 -24.36 -21.41 14.23
C LEU A 45 -25.87 -21.34 14.01
N ASN A 46 -26.32 -21.03 12.81
CA ASN A 46 -27.74 -21.02 12.46
C ASN A 46 -28.38 -22.39 12.70
N ARG A 47 -27.73 -23.47 12.27
CA ARG A 47 -28.22 -24.86 12.47
C ARG A 47 -28.39 -25.17 13.96
N ILE A 48 -27.39 -24.82 14.78
CA ILE A 48 -27.46 -25.04 16.23
C ILE A 48 -28.63 -24.29 16.85
N PHE A 49 -28.82 -23.01 16.49
CA PHE A 49 -29.93 -22.21 17.04
C PHE A 49 -31.30 -22.71 16.54
N ILE A 50 -31.44 -23.04 15.27
CA ILE A 50 -32.67 -23.62 14.70
C ILE A 50 -33.04 -24.90 15.46
N ASP A 51 -32.07 -25.75 15.76
CA ASP A 51 -32.30 -26.99 16.51
C ASP A 51 -32.71 -26.74 17.96
N ILE A 52 -32.03 -25.81 18.64
CA ILE A 52 -32.33 -25.46 20.04
C ILE A 52 -33.75 -24.89 20.19
N TYR A 53 -34.20 -24.07 19.23
CA TYR A 53 -35.50 -23.41 19.29
C TYR A 53 -36.62 -24.21 18.59
N GLY A 54 -36.28 -25.31 17.91
CA GLY A 54 -37.28 -26.14 17.21
C GLY A 54 -37.89 -25.47 15.99
N LEU A 55 -37.10 -24.69 15.24
CA LEU A 55 -37.55 -23.85 14.12
C LEU A 55 -37.23 -24.46 12.75
N GLN A 56 -37.01 -25.78 12.67
CA GLN A 56 -36.58 -26.47 11.43
C GLN A 56 -37.62 -26.37 10.30
N ASP A 57 -38.90 -26.21 10.65
CA ASP A 57 -39.98 -26.06 9.67
C ASP A 57 -40.14 -24.61 9.17
N GLU A 58 -39.52 -23.65 9.81
CA GLU A 58 -39.69 -22.23 9.54
C GLU A 58 -38.42 -21.55 8.97
N LEU A 59 -37.23 -22.02 9.34
CA LEU A 59 -35.94 -21.41 9.00
C LEU A 59 -34.97 -22.40 8.38
N THR A 60 -34.11 -21.91 7.50
CA THR A 60 -32.97 -22.63 6.94
C THR A 60 -31.65 -22.06 7.46
N PRO A 61 -30.62 -22.90 7.64
CA PRO A 61 -29.33 -22.42 8.15
C PRO A 61 -28.48 -21.72 7.10
N GLU A 62 -28.81 -21.81 5.81
CA GLU A 62 -28.02 -21.27 4.71
C GLU A 62 -27.88 -19.76 4.79
N VAL A 63 -26.67 -19.27 4.53
CA VAL A 63 -26.33 -17.85 4.48
C VAL A 63 -26.05 -17.44 3.04
N GLU A 64 -26.73 -16.42 2.53
CA GLU A 64 -26.43 -15.89 1.19
C GLU A 64 -25.07 -15.18 1.18
N ASP A 65 -24.33 -15.28 0.07
CA ASP A 65 -23.00 -14.67 -0.07
C ASP A 65 -22.98 -13.15 0.21
N LYS A 66 -24.08 -12.46 -0.06
CA LYS A 66 -24.22 -11.01 0.19
C LYS A 66 -24.31 -10.66 1.70
N ASP A 67 -24.74 -11.62 2.53
CA ASP A 67 -24.96 -11.44 3.96
C ASP A 67 -23.71 -11.80 4.79
N VAL A 68 -22.73 -12.48 4.17
CA VAL A 68 -21.44 -12.75 4.82
C VAL A 68 -20.65 -11.45 5.03
N THR A 69 -20.24 -11.19 6.26
CA THR A 69 -19.61 -9.91 6.66
C THR A 69 -18.20 -9.68 6.10
N VAL A 70 -17.49 -10.76 5.72
CA VAL A 70 -16.17 -10.69 5.07
C VAL A 70 -16.34 -10.62 3.56
N ARG A 71 -15.64 -9.69 2.94
CA ARG A 71 -15.71 -9.47 1.49
C ARG A 71 -14.68 -10.31 0.75
N ARG A 72 -15.05 -10.84 -0.42
CA ARG A 72 -14.09 -11.39 -1.38
C ARG A 72 -13.15 -10.32 -1.92
N ALA A 73 -11.99 -10.73 -2.42
CA ALA A 73 -11.07 -9.82 -3.10
C ALA A 73 -11.74 -9.20 -4.34
N ASP A 74 -11.43 -7.94 -4.58
CA ASP A 74 -11.82 -7.17 -5.76
C ASP A 74 -10.60 -6.45 -6.31
N LEU A 75 -10.19 -6.75 -7.54
CA LEU A 75 -8.96 -6.27 -8.12
C LEU A 75 -8.88 -4.74 -8.13
N GLY A 76 -9.94 -4.06 -8.57
CA GLY A 76 -9.94 -2.60 -8.66
C GLY A 76 -9.85 -1.93 -7.29
N ARG A 77 -10.61 -2.41 -6.32
CA ARG A 77 -10.58 -1.92 -4.93
C ARG A 77 -9.23 -2.18 -4.28
N ASP A 78 -8.69 -3.37 -4.45
CA ASP A 78 -7.49 -3.81 -3.73
C ASP A 78 -6.23 -3.16 -4.31
N ILE A 79 -6.18 -2.91 -5.63
CA ILE A 79 -5.12 -2.09 -6.25
C ILE A 79 -5.20 -0.62 -5.80
N ARG A 80 -6.40 -0.03 -5.68
CA ARG A 80 -6.53 1.32 -5.10
C ARG A 80 -6.05 1.38 -3.65
N SER A 81 -6.27 0.32 -2.88
CA SER A 81 -5.74 0.19 -1.52
C SER A 81 -4.21 0.08 -1.49
N LEU A 82 -3.60 -0.64 -2.45
CA LEU A 82 -2.15 -0.69 -2.62
C LEU A 82 -1.58 0.71 -2.93
N ILE A 83 -2.21 1.45 -3.84
CA ILE A 83 -1.83 2.82 -4.17
C ILE A 83 -1.93 3.73 -2.94
N SER A 84 -3.03 3.65 -2.19
CA SER A 84 -3.21 4.43 -0.96
C SER A 84 -2.13 4.11 0.09
N TYR A 85 -1.72 2.85 0.21
CA TYR A 85 -0.62 2.47 1.10
C TYR A 85 0.72 3.04 0.63
N ALA A 86 1.01 2.96 -0.67
CA ALA A 86 2.22 3.54 -1.25
C ALA A 86 2.28 5.06 -1.03
N VAL A 87 1.17 5.78 -1.26
CA VAL A 87 1.04 7.21 -0.95
C VAL A 87 1.28 7.48 0.53
N GLY A 88 0.74 6.63 1.41
CA GLY A 88 1.02 6.70 2.84
C GLY A 88 2.51 6.54 3.18
N CYS A 89 3.24 5.67 2.46
CA CYS A 89 4.70 5.53 2.60
C CYS A 89 5.44 6.79 2.09
N ILE A 90 4.98 7.37 0.98
CA ILE A 90 5.54 8.60 0.42
C ILE A 90 5.42 9.77 1.41
N PHE A 91 4.29 9.88 2.11
CA PHE A 91 4.09 10.89 3.16
C PHE A 91 4.66 10.48 4.54
N GLY A 92 5.33 9.34 4.67
CA GLY A 92 5.86 8.86 5.95
C GLY A 92 4.80 8.37 6.94
N ARG A 93 3.54 8.27 6.53
CA ARG A 93 2.46 7.73 7.36
C ARG A 93 2.64 6.24 7.65
N TYR A 94 3.17 5.52 6.68
CA TYR A 94 3.59 4.13 6.77
C TYR A 94 5.07 4.01 6.39
N SER A 95 5.68 2.88 6.73
CA SER A 95 7.05 2.55 6.35
C SER A 95 7.12 1.13 5.81
N LEU A 96 8.09 0.85 4.94
CA LEU A 96 8.41 -0.53 4.55
C LEU A 96 9.23 -1.26 5.63
N ASP A 97 9.74 -0.52 6.61
CA ASP A 97 10.66 -1.01 7.64
C ASP A 97 9.96 -1.25 8.99
N GLU A 98 8.77 -0.66 9.19
CA GLU A 98 8.00 -0.76 10.43
C GLU A 98 6.55 -1.13 10.14
N SER A 99 5.98 -2.00 10.98
CA SER A 99 4.57 -2.40 10.85
C SER A 99 3.63 -1.34 11.45
N GLY A 100 2.48 -1.15 10.82
CA GLY A 100 1.42 -0.28 11.31
C GLY A 100 1.60 1.19 10.93
N LEU A 101 0.97 2.05 11.71
CA LEU A 101 0.96 3.49 11.51
C LEU A 101 2.20 4.11 12.18
N VAL A 102 3.04 4.76 11.39
CA VAL A 102 4.29 5.40 11.84
C VAL A 102 4.04 6.85 12.25
N LEU A 103 3.44 7.66 11.38
CA LEU A 103 3.08 9.05 11.68
C LEU A 103 1.57 9.28 11.61
N ALA A 104 1.00 9.82 12.67
CA ALA A 104 -0.42 10.17 12.79
C ALA A 104 -0.61 11.58 13.39
N GLY A 105 -0.01 12.59 12.76
CA GLY A 105 -0.09 13.98 13.21
C GLY A 105 1.08 14.44 14.07
N GLN A 106 2.07 13.60 14.34
CA GLN A 106 3.33 14.00 14.97
C GLN A 106 4.21 14.78 13.98
N SER A 107 5.19 15.52 14.51
CA SER A 107 6.21 16.15 13.68
C SER A 107 7.01 15.11 12.90
N PHE A 108 7.15 15.28 11.58
CA PHE A 108 7.93 14.38 10.72
C PHE A 108 9.35 14.12 11.27
N GLY A 109 10.05 15.17 11.72
CA GLY A 109 11.38 15.07 12.31
C GLY A 109 11.47 14.34 13.63
N SER A 110 10.33 13.96 14.27
CA SER A 110 10.35 13.14 15.48
C SER A 110 10.72 11.69 15.20
N HIS A 111 10.45 11.20 14.00
CA HIS A 111 10.66 9.82 13.59
C HIS A 111 11.67 9.67 12.45
N PHE A 112 11.52 10.46 11.39
CA PHE A 112 12.41 10.45 10.25
C PHE A 112 13.38 11.63 10.29
N PHE A 113 14.63 11.42 9.85
CA PHE A 113 15.61 12.48 9.73
C PHE A 113 16.57 12.20 8.57
N ALA A 114 16.95 13.28 7.87
CA ALA A 114 17.98 13.20 6.86
C ALA A 114 19.36 13.08 7.50
N ALA A 115 20.22 12.20 6.97
CA ALA A 115 21.62 12.22 7.35
C ALA A 115 22.23 13.57 6.93
N SER A 116 22.57 14.39 7.90
CA SER A 116 23.40 15.57 7.63
C SER A 116 24.75 15.07 7.11
N ALA A 117 25.17 15.49 5.92
CA ALA A 117 26.56 15.34 5.53
C ALA A 117 27.45 15.93 6.65
N PRO A 118 28.54 15.26 7.08
CA PRO A 118 29.41 15.80 8.11
C PRO A 118 29.88 17.21 7.68
N ARG A 119 29.46 18.20 8.43
CA ARG A 119 29.90 19.61 8.19
C ARG A 119 31.37 19.71 8.56
N THR A 120 32.24 19.65 7.56
CA THR A 120 33.61 20.17 7.69
C THR A 120 33.53 21.68 7.59
N GLY A 121 33.34 22.35 8.73
CA GLY A 121 33.35 23.81 8.78
C GLY A 121 32.79 24.33 10.09
N THR A 122 33.61 25.10 10.81
CA THR A 122 33.25 25.85 12.00
C THR A 122 32.30 26.99 11.64
N GLY A 123 31.00 26.72 11.66
CA GLY A 123 29.93 27.69 11.40
C GLY A 123 28.87 27.62 12.49
N ARG A 124 28.58 28.79 13.09
CA ARG A 124 27.56 29.06 14.11
C ARG A 124 26.25 28.30 13.87
N ALA A 125 25.67 27.70 14.92
CA ALA A 125 24.38 27.10 14.91
C ALA A 125 23.30 28.11 14.47
N GLY A 126 22.87 28.02 13.21
CA GLY A 126 21.71 28.70 12.69
C GLY A 126 20.55 27.71 12.63
N ALA A 127 19.31 28.18 12.75
CA ALA A 127 18.10 27.41 12.61
C ALA A 127 18.14 26.53 11.34
N PRO A 128 17.50 25.33 11.36
CA PRO A 128 17.47 24.46 10.20
C PRO A 128 16.72 25.18 9.06
N GLY A 129 17.46 25.53 8.02
CA GLY A 129 16.90 26.01 6.76
C GLY A 129 16.23 24.86 6.01
N PRO A 130 15.44 25.13 4.95
CA PRO A 130 14.75 24.11 4.19
C PRO A 130 15.79 23.08 3.69
N TYR A 131 15.61 21.85 4.13
CA TYR A 131 16.55 20.77 3.86
C TYR A 131 16.44 20.36 2.40
N HIS A 132 17.42 20.71 1.59
CA HIS A 132 17.71 19.94 0.38
C HIS A 132 18.36 18.63 0.85
N ALA A 133 17.52 17.70 1.26
CA ALA A 133 17.98 16.38 1.67
C ALA A 133 18.54 15.64 0.45
N THR A 134 19.74 15.13 0.56
CA THR A 134 20.34 14.21 -0.40
C THR A 134 19.67 12.84 -0.34
N GLY A 135 18.36 12.81 -0.47
CA GLY A 135 17.55 11.64 -0.81
C GLY A 135 17.56 10.40 0.11
N LYS A 136 18.22 10.42 1.28
CA LYS A 136 18.22 9.28 2.21
C LYS A 136 17.77 9.69 3.59
N PHE A 137 16.64 9.14 4.02
CA PHE A 137 16.15 9.26 5.39
C PHE A 137 16.55 8.06 6.23
N TYR A 138 16.61 8.31 7.53
CA TYR A 138 16.84 7.33 8.58
C TYR A 138 15.70 7.42 9.58
N TYR A 139 15.42 6.32 10.25
CA TYR A 139 14.44 6.26 11.32
C TYR A 139 15.07 5.74 12.61
N LYS A 140 14.48 6.12 13.74
CA LYS A 140 14.94 5.69 15.06
C LYS A 140 14.26 4.38 15.44
N THR A 141 15.05 3.42 15.94
CA THR A 141 14.58 2.19 16.55
C THR A 141 15.10 2.08 17.99
N ALA A 142 14.59 1.11 18.74
CA ALA A 142 15.13 0.80 20.07
C ALA A 142 16.64 0.45 20.03
N ASP A 143 17.08 -0.17 18.93
CA ASP A 143 18.47 -0.64 18.74
C ASP A 143 19.38 0.41 18.05
N GLY A 144 18.87 1.62 17.79
CA GLY A 144 19.64 2.69 17.17
C GLY A 144 18.98 3.29 15.93
N VAL A 145 19.81 3.75 14.99
CA VAL A 145 19.40 4.46 13.76
C VAL A 145 19.59 3.56 12.56
N LYS A 146 18.55 3.39 11.72
CA LYS A 146 18.60 2.57 10.50
C LYS A 146 18.21 3.41 9.27
N PRO A 147 18.80 3.13 8.09
CA PRO A 147 18.39 3.77 6.85
C PRO A 147 17.00 3.28 6.44
N CYS A 148 16.14 4.18 5.93
CA CYS A 148 14.85 3.80 5.37
C CYS A 148 15.04 2.98 4.08
N THR A 149 14.30 1.89 3.93
CA THR A 149 14.22 1.11 2.69
C THR A 149 13.62 1.97 1.57
N PHE A 150 12.58 2.74 1.89
CA PHE A 150 12.02 3.78 1.02
C PHE A 150 11.97 5.08 1.83
N SER A 151 12.60 6.14 1.30
CA SER A 151 12.62 7.45 1.96
C SER A 151 11.32 8.18 1.68
N PRO A 152 10.59 8.63 2.72
CA PRO A 152 9.43 9.49 2.53
C PRO A 152 9.85 10.85 1.96
N ASP A 153 8.87 11.60 1.45
CA ASP A 153 9.09 12.95 0.94
C ASP A 153 9.54 13.89 2.06
N ALA A 154 10.45 14.82 1.75
CA ALA A 154 11.16 15.60 2.75
C ALA A 154 10.32 16.72 3.36
N ASP A 155 9.48 17.36 2.56
CA ASP A 155 8.68 18.53 2.96
C ASP A 155 7.16 18.25 2.96
N ASN A 156 6.76 17.05 2.53
CA ASN A 156 5.38 16.64 2.39
C ASN A 156 4.56 17.51 1.42
N VAL A 157 5.22 18.16 0.46
CA VAL A 157 4.59 18.95 -0.59
C VAL A 157 4.80 18.29 -1.93
N ILE A 158 3.90 17.38 -2.29
CA ILE A 158 4.03 16.54 -3.48
C ILE A 158 3.12 17.04 -4.58
N PRO A 159 3.65 17.52 -5.72
CA PRO A 159 2.86 17.99 -6.82
C PRO A 159 2.11 16.85 -7.50
N ILE A 160 0.89 17.15 -7.99
CA ILE A 160 0.11 16.29 -8.88
C ILE A 160 -0.08 17.07 -10.17
N THR A 161 0.52 16.59 -11.25
CA THR A 161 0.55 17.27 -12.55
C THR A 161 0.06 16.37 -13.67
N ASP A 162 -0.48 16.96 -14.72
CA ASP A 162 -0.97 16.27 -15.93
C ASP A 162 0.17 15.66 -16.75
N GLU A 163 1.37 16.27 -16.69
CA GLU A 163 2.58 15.77 -17.31
C GLU A 163 3.72 15.70 -16.28
N GLU A 164 4.85 15.10 -16.64
CA GLU A 164 6.03 14.94 -15.79
C GLU A 164 6.89 16.20 -15.76
N TYR A 165 6.39 17.25 -15.09
CA TYR A 165 7.13 18.53 -14.95
C TYR A 165 8.12 18.50 -13.79
N PHE A 166 7.87 17.70 -12.76
CA PHE A 166 8.67 17.62 -11.54
C PHE A 166 9.17 16.20 -11.30
N GLN A 167 10.40 16.07 -10.80
CA GLN A 167 11.00 14.77 -10.50
C GLN A 167 10.37 14.10 -9.26
N ASP A 168 9.74 14.89 -8.41
CA ASP A 168 9.09 14.50 -7.16
C ASP A 168 7.57 14.51 -7.22
N ASP A 169 6.98 14.49 -8.42
CA ASP A 169 5.54 14.37 -8.57
C ASP A 169 5.01 13.02 -8.03
N LEU A 170 3.74 12.99 -7.61
CA LEU A 170 3.15 11.82 -6.98
C LEU A 170 3.19 10.57 -7.86
N ALA A 171 3.00 10.71 -9.16
CA ALA A 171 3.03 9.58 -10.09
C ALA A 171 4.46 9.02 -10.22
N GLY A 172 5.47 9.88 -10.30
CA GLY A 172 6.89 9.50 -10.33
C GLY A 172 7.34 8.83 -9.03
N GLN A 173 6.96 9.38 -7.89
CA GLN A 173 7.26 8.79 -6.58
C GLN A 173 6.57 7.42 -6.41
N PHE A 174 5.33 7.27 -6.87
CA PHE A 174 4.65 5.97 -6.86
C PHE A 174 5.38 4.93 -7.73
N VAL A 175 5.82 5.30 -8.93
CA VAL A 175 6.63 4.41 -9.79
C VAL A 175 7.94 4.03 -9.10
N ALA A 176 8.61 4.96 -8.44
CA ALA A 176 9.82 4.71 -7.66
C ALA A 176 9.54 3.74 -6.49
N TRP A 177 8.39 3.88 -5.83
CA TRP A 177 7.96 2.98 -4.77
C TRP A 177 7.72 1.55 -5.32
N ILE A 178 6.97 1.39 -6.41
CA ILE A 178 6.75 0.10 -7.07
C ILE A 178 8.10 -0.56 -7.44
N LYS A 179 9.01 0.19 -8.05
CA LYS A 179 10.35 -0.28 -8.39
C LYS A 179 11.13 -0.74 -7.16
N LYS A 180 10.99 -0.04 -6.04
CA LYS A 180 11.69 -0.38 -4.79
C LYS A 180 11.15 -1.65 -4.13
N VAL A 181 9.83 -1.83 -4.14
CA VAL A 181 9.15 -2.96 -3.48
C VAL A 181 9.22 -4.23 -4.33
N PHE A 182 8.96 -4.12 -5.63
CA PHE A 182 8.76 -5.28 -6.52
C PHE A 182 9.93 -5.52 -7.50
N GLY A 183 10.98 -4.72 -7.42
CA GLY A 183 12.15 -4.85 -8.30
C GLY A 183 12.06 -4.00 -9.56
N ALA A 184 13.23 -3.82 -10.18
CA ALA A 184 13.36 -3.02 -11.40
C ALA A 184 12.99 -3.83 -12.67
N ASP A 185 13.28 -5.12 -12.67
CA ASP A 185 13.15 -5.98 -13.85
C ASP A 185 11.69 -6.22 -14.25
N SER A 186 10.78 -6.23 -13.27
CA SER A 186 9.33 -6.41 -13.48
C SER A 186 8.53 -5.11 -13.44
N LEU A 187 9.20 -3.95 -13.47
CA LEU A 187 8.53 -2.65 -13.26
C LEU A 187 7.42 -2.39 -14.27
N GLU A 188 7.71 -2.56 -15.57
CA GLU A 188 6.73 -2.22 -16.62
C GLU A 188 5.53 -3.18 -16.60
N ASP A 189 5.75 -4.45 -16.30
CA ASP A 189 4.66 -5.44 -16.16
C ASP A 189 3.78 -5.13 -14.94
N ASN A 190 4.39 -4.75 -13.81
CA ASN A 190 3.66 -4.29 -12.63
C ASN A 190 2.82 -3.04 -12.92
N LEU A 191 3.37 -2.04 -13.62
CA LEU A 191 2.63 -0.83 -13.99
C LEU A 191 1.51 -1.14 -14.96
N ALA A 192 1.70 -2.05 -15.92
CA ALA A 192 0.68 -2.49 -16.86
C ALA A 192 -0.49 -3.18 -16.14
N PHE A 193 -0.19 -4.08 -15.19
CA PHE A 193 -1.20 -4.76 -14.38
C PHE A 193 -2.00 -3.75 -13.52
N ILE A 194 -1.32 -2.83 -12.84
CA ILE A 194 -1.97 -1.77 -12.03
C ILE A 194 -2.86 -0.90 -12.90
N ALA A 195 -2.38 -0.44 -14.06
CA ALA A 195 -3.14 0.39 -14.99
C ALA A 195 -4.40 -0.32 -15.50
N LYS A 196 -4.29 -1.61 -15.85
CA LYS A 196 -5.43 -2.45 -16.24
C LYS A 196 -6.47 -2.53 -15.13
N ALA A 197 -6.04 -2.74 -13.88
CA ALA A 197 -6.91 -2.85 -12.72
C ALA A 197 -7.64 -1.54 -12.40
N LEU A 198 -7.01 -0.38 -12.64
CA LEU A 198 -7.62 0.93 -12.43
C LEU A 198 -8.74 1.23 -13.42
N GLY A 199 -8.68 0.70 -14.65
CA GLY A 199 -9.70 0.89 -15.67
C GLY A 199 -9.88 2.34 -16.15
N VAL A 200 -8.90 3.21 -15.91
CA VAL A 200 -8.90 4.63 -16.31
C VAL A 200 -8.27 4.78 -17.70
N LYS A 201 -8.66 5.81 -18.46
CA LYS A 201 -8.10 6.08 -19.78
C LYS A 201 -6.68 6.64 -19.70
N GLY A 202 -5.81 6.20 -20.62
CA GLY A 202 -4.46 6.71 -20.79
C GLY A 202 -3.76 6.05 -21.97
N SER A 203 -2.77 6.72 -22.53
CA SER A 203 -1.98 6.24 -23.68
C SER A 203 -0.92 5.20 -23.30
N SER A 204 -0.57 5.14 -22.01
CA SER A 204 0.42 4.21 -21.46
C SER A 204 0.06 3.88 -20.01
N PRO A 205 0.63 2.80 -19.41
CA PRO A 205 0.42 2.49 -17.98
C PRO A 205 0.72 3.68 -17.05
N ARG A 206 1.79 4.43 -17.30
CA ARG A 206 2.16 5.62 -16.53
C ARG A 206 1.13 6.74 -16.67
N ALA A 207 0.61 6.97 -17.90
CA ALA A 207 -0.42 7.96 -18.15
C ALA A 207 -1.75 7.59 -17.46
N VAL A 208 -2.11 6.31 -17.41
CA VAL A 208 -3.28 5.81 -16.67
C VAL A 208 -3.13 6.08 -15.16
N ILE A 209 -1.98 5.76 -14.58
CA ILE A 209 -1.71 5.96 -13.16
C ILE A 209 -1.73 7.46 -12.83
N ARG A 210 -1.11 8.30 -13.66
CA ARG A 210 -1.15 9.76 -13.52
C ARG A 210 -2.57 10.31 -13.59
N ASN A 211 -3.35 9.88 -14.56
CA ASN A 211 -4.75 10.29 -14.68
C ASN A 211 -5.59 9.84 -13.46
N TYR A 212 -5.31 8.67 -12.90
CA TYR A 212 -5.94 8.23 -11.65
C TYR A 212 -5.63 9.16 -10.48
N PHE A 213 -4.37 9.60 -10.32
CA PHE A 213 -4.02 10.57 -9.28
C PHE A 213 -4.70 11.93 -9.48
N LEU A 214 -4.83 12.39 -10.73
CA LEU A 214 -5.49 13.65 -11.04
C LEU A 214 -7.00 13.64 -10.78
N ASN A 215 -7.68 12.56 -11.13
CA ASN A 215 -9.14 12.57 -11.27
C ASN A 215 -9.87 11.52 -10.41
N GLY A 216 -9.18 10.56 -9.82
CA GLY A 216 -9.80 9.41 -9.15
C GLY A 216 -9.32 9.14 -7.73
N PHE A 217 -8.16 9.64 -7.34
CA PHE A 217 -7.56 9.29 -6.04
C PHE A 217 -8.24 10.00 -4.88
N TYR A 218 -8.66 11.26 -5.07
CA TYR A 218 -9.33 12.08 -4.07
C TYR A 218 -10.85 12.24 -4.30
N ALA A 219 -11.40 11.51 -5.26
CA ALA A 219 -12.82 11.58 -5.62
C ALA A 219 -13.73 10.77 -4.69
#